data_f6b029239e6cfc6e99ef2b6e1718fb80
#
_entry.id   f6b029239e6cfc6e99ef2b6e1718fb80
#
_cell.length_a   1.000
_cell.length_b   1.000
_cell.length_c   1.000
_cell.angle_alpha   90.00
_cell.angle_beta   90.00
_cell.angle_gamma   90.00
#
_symmetry.space_group_name_H-M   'P 1'
#
loop_
_entity.id
_entity.type
_entity.pdbx_description
1 polymer ?
#
loop_
_entity_poly.entity_id
_entity_poly.type
_entity_poly.pdbx_seq_one_letter_code
_entity_poly.pdbx_strand_id
1 'polypeptide(L)'
;MARYDVARLDELEGTVKKLRRALGVSAFGVNYFDLPPGAEGLEHNETQTNQEEVYVYVKGSGRLRCGSEEIEVGEGIVVRVDPEVTRQPVAGDEGLQWVAIGAPKDGRYQPPSWG
;
A
#
# COMPACT_ATOMS: atom_id res chain seq x y z
N MET A 1 -20.37 14.04 15.99
CA MET A 1 -19.50 12.92 15.60
C MET A 1 -19.86 12.44 14.22
N ALA A 2 -18.88 12.38 13.34
CA ALA A 2 -19.10 11.89 11.98
C ALA A 2 -19.21 10.35 12.01
N ARG A 3 -20.10 9.83 11.16
CA ARG A 3 -20.22 8.38 10.95
C ARG A 3 -19.39 7.92 9.75
N TYR A 4 -18.93 8.88 8.98
CA TYR A 4 -18.06 8.63 7.83
C TYR A 4 -17.19 9.85 7.61
N ASP A 5 -16.08 9.63 6.93
CA ASP A 5 -15.15 10.68 6.55
C ASP A 5 -14.87 10.59 5.07
N VAL A 6 -14.59 11.72 4.44
CA VAL A 6 -14.30 11.81 3.01
C VAL A 6 -13.03 12.61 2.83
N ALA A 7 -12.15 12.13 1.95
CA ALA A 7 -10.95 12.85 1.57
C ALA A 7 -10.81 12.80 0.04
N ARG A 8 -10.13 13.79 -0.53
CA ARG A 8 -9.80 13.82 -1.95
C ARG A 8 -8.29 13.59 -2.09
N LEU A 9 -7.90 12.65 -2.93
CA LEU A 9 -6.50 12.36 -3.14
C LEU A 9 -5.71 13.57 -3.64
N ASP A 10 -6.33 14.38 -4.48
CA ASP A 10 -5.67 15.55 -5.06
C ASP A 10 -5.48 16.70 -4.08
N GLU A 11 -6.06 16.60 -2.89
CA GLU A 11 -5.87 17.58 -1.82
C GLU A 11 -4.85 17.12 -0.79
N LEU A 12 -4.35 15.90 -0.91
CA LEU A 12 -3.35 15.34 -0.01
C LEU A 12 -1.96 15.47 -0.63
N GLU A 13 -1.02 15.95 0.14
CA GLU A 13 0.32 16.25 -0.36
C GLU A 13 1.28 15.08 -0.22
N GLY A 14 2.37 15.13 -1.01
CA GLY A 14 3.48 14.22 -0.90
C GLY A 14 3.31 12.95 -1.69
N THR A 15 4.40 12.19 -1.79
CA THR A 15 4.44 10.89 -2.44
C THR A 15 3.59 9.87 -1.69
N VAL A 16 3.56 9.96 -0.36
CA VAL A 16 2.74 9.08 0.49
C VAL A 16 1.58 9.90 1.02
N LYS A 17 0.38 9.58 0.56
CA LYS A 17 -0.84 10.23 1.03
C LYS A 17 -1.41 9.40 2.17
N LYS A 18 -1.41 9.98 3.36
CA LYS A 18 -1.71 9.26 4.61
C LYS A 18 -3.21 9.13 4.82
N LEU A 19 -3.81 8.17 4.14
CA LEU A 19 -5.27 7.99 4.14
C LEU A 19 -5.80 7.60 5.52
N ARG A 20 -5.08 6.76 6.25
CA ARG A 20 -5.51 6.39 7.60
C ARG A 20 -5.75 7.63 8.47
N ARG A 21 -4.82 8.58 8.40
CA ARG A 21 -4.94 9.84 9.16
C ARG A 21 -6.07 10.70 8.63
N ALA A 22 -6.12 10.87 7.32
CA ALA A 22 -7.13 11.74 6.70
C ALA A 22 -8.56 11.26 6.99
N LEU A 23 -8.76 9.95 7.06
CA LEU A 23 -10.09 9.36 7.27
C LEU A 23 -10.35 8.94 8.71
N GLY A 24 -9.34 8.95 9.57
CA GLY A 24 -9.50 8.53 10.96
C GLY A 24 -9.70 7.02 11.13
N VAL A 25 -9.11 6.21 10.24
CA VAL A 25 -9.24 4.76 10.32
C VAL A 25 -8.44 4.23 11.51
N SER A 26 -9.05 3.35 12.29
CA SER A 26 -8.39 2.73 13.45
C SER A 26 -8.15 1.24 13.30
N ALA A 27 -8.88 0.55 12.41
CA ALA A 27 -8.86 -0.91 12.33
C ALA A 27 -7.72 -1.46 11.48
N PHE A 28 -7.17 -0.67 10.57
CA PHE A 28 -6.09 -1.11 9.67
C PHE A 28 -5.34 0.12 9.18
N GLY A 29 -4.15 -0.12 8.62
CA GLY A 29 -3.38 0.92 7.95
C GLY A 29 -3.80 1.03 6.50
N VAL A 30 -3.86 2.24 5.98
CA VAL A 30 -4.13 2.47 4.56
C VAL A 30 -3.43 3.76 4.13
N ASN A 31 -2.70 3.67 3.02
CA ASN A 31 -2.03 4.83 2.42
C ASN A 31 -2.14 4.72 0.91
N TYR A 32 -2.05 5.87 0.26
CA TYR A 32 -1.99 5.95 -1.19
C TYR A 32 -0.60 6.45 -1.59
N PHE A 33 0.04 5.76 -2.50
CA PHE A 33 1.37 6.11 -2.97
C PHE A 33 1.31 6.62 -4.40
N ASP A 34 2.03 7.70 -4.64
CA ASP A 34 2.15 8.30 -5.96
C ASP A 34 3.64 8.50 -6.24
N LEU A 35 4.26 7.45 -6.75
CA LEU A 35 5.69 7.44 -6.97
C LEU A 35 6.00 7.98 -8.36
N PRO A 36 6.79 9.06 -8.47
CA PRO A 36 7.05 9.68 -9.78
C PRO A 36 7.85 8.77 -10.70
N PRO A 37 7.84 9.05 -12.01
CA PRO A 37 8.57 8.24 -12.99
C PRO A 37 10.02 8.00 -12.60
N GLY A 38 10.44 6.75 -12.67
CA GLY A 38 11.82 6.34 -12.41
C GLY A 38 12.25 6.34 -10.96
N ALA A 39 11.40 6.76 -10.03
CA ALA A 39 11.78 6.87 -8.62
C ALA A 39 11.79 5.50 -7.94
N GLU A 40 12.68 5.36 -6.98
CA GLU A 40 12.72 4.22 -6.08
C GLU A 40 12.12 4.65 -4.75
N GLY A 41 11.17 3.85 -4.24
CA GLY A 41 10.59 4.11 -2.94
C GLY A 41 11.42 3.51 -1.82
N LEU A 42 10.88 3.55 -0.61
CA LEU A 42 11.54 3.04 0.57
C LEU A 42 11.62 1.52 0.56
N GLU A 43 12.82 1.00 0.80
CA GLU A 43 13.00 -0.43 1.04
C GLU A 43 12.71 -0.71 2.51
N HIS A 44 11.80 -1.64 2.80
CA HIS A 44 11.42 -1.92 4.18
C HIS A 44 10.77 -3.29 4.33
N ASN A 45 10.63 -3.71 5.57
CA ASN A 45 9.77 -4.82 5.95
C ASN A 45 8.87 -4.38 7.10
N GLU A 46 7.97 -5.24 7.53
CA GLU A 46 7.00 -4.93 8.58
C GLU A 46 7.12 -5.87 9.78
N THR A 47 8.33 -6.34 10.06
CA THR A 47 8.54 -7.29 11.16
C THR A 47 8.21 -6.69 12.53
N GLN A 48 8.43 -5.38 12.72
CA GLN A 48 8.17 -4.72 14.00
C GLN A 48 6.70 -4.71 14.37
N THR A 49 5.82 -4.59 13.39
CA THR A 49 4.38 -4.50 13.60
C THR A 49 3.65 -5.77 13.19
N ASN A 50 4.37 -6.73 12.61
CA ASN A 50 3.81 -7.98 12.10
C ASN A 50 2.67 -7.75 11.10
N GLN A 51 2.75 -6.67 10.31
CA GLN A 51 1.70 -6.33 9.37
C GLN A 51 1.82 -7.09 8.06
N GLU A 52 0.74 -7.72 7.68
CA GLU A 52 0.54 -8.24 6.34
C GLU A 52 -0.02 -7.11 5.50
N GLU A 53 0.49 -6.93 4.29
CA GLU A 53 0.05 -5.83 3.43
C GLU A 53 -0.47 -6.34 2.10
N VAL A 54 -1.43 -5.59 1.55
CA VAL A 54 -1.92 -5.78 0.18
C VAL A 54 -1.72 -4.47 -0.56
N TYR A 55 -1.10 -4.55 -1.74
CA TYR A 55 -0.92 -3.42 -2.64
C TYR A 55 -1.85 -3.58 -3.82
N VAL A 56 -2.70 -2.59 -4.05
CA VAL A 56 -3.60 -2.55 -5.19
C VAL A 56 -3.07 -1.47 -6.14
N TYR A 57 -2.49 -1.89 -7.25
CA TYR A 57 -1.90 -0.95 -8.21
C TYR A 57 -2.99 -0.41 -9.12
N VAL A 58 -3.12 0.90 -9.14
CA VAL A 58 -4.23 1.57 -9.81
C VAL A 58 -3.83 2.37 -11.04
N LYS A 59 -2.53 2.72 -11.16
CA LYS A 59 -2.07 3.51 -12.29
C LYS A 59 -0.58 3.32 -12.49
N GLY A 60 -0.15 3.39 -13.76
CA GLY A 60 1.26 3.33 -14.10
C GLY A 60 1.82 1.92 -14.16
N SER A 61 3.14 1.83 -14.09
CA SER A 61 3.86 0.56 -14.18
C SER A 61 5.16 0.66 -13.39
N GLY A 62 5.72 -0.50 -13.06
CA GLY A 62 6.98 -0.55 -12.36
C GLY A 62 7.28 -1.96 -11.90
N ARG A 63 8.06 -2.04 -10.82
CA ARG A 63 8.47 -3.32 -10.25
C ARG A 63 8.39 -3.25 -8.73
N LEU A 64 8.15 -4.39 -8.13
CA LEU A 64 8.27 -4.55 -6.68
C LEU A 64 9.40 -5.55 -6.45
N ARG A 65 10.46 -5.09 -5.80
CA ARG A 65 11.54 -5.98 -5.37
C ARG A 65 11.12 -6.64 -4.07
N CYS A 66 11.16 -7.97 -4.04
CA CYS A 66 10.78 -8.77 -2.87
C CYS A 66 11.92 -9.71 -2.56
N GLY A 67 12.78 -9.34 -1.60
CA GLY A 67 13.99 -10.09 -1.35
C GLY A 67 14.89 -10.08 -2.57
N SER A 68 15.21 -11.26 -3.11
CA SER A 68 16.04 -11.38 -4.31
C SER A 68 15.24 -11.43 -5.60
N GLU A 69 13.90 -11.36 -5.52
CA GLU A 69 13.04 -11.44 -6.70
C GLU A 69 12.51 -10.08 -7.07
N GLU A 70 12.14 -9.91 -8.34
CA GLU A 70 11.45 -8.71 -8.81
C GLU A 70 10.17 -9.14 -9.49
N ILE A 71 9.08 -8.43 -9.18
CA ILE A 71 7.76 -8.68 -9.74
C ILE A 71 7.36 -7.45 -10.56
N GLU A 72 6.92 -7.66 -11.79
CA GLU A 72 6.34 -6.57 -12.57
C GLU A 72 4.96 -6.23 -12.01
N VAL A 73 4.73 -4.95 -11.77
CA VAL A 73 3.47 -4.44 -11.22
C VAL A 73 2.97 -3.26 -12.05
N GLY A 74 1.69 -3.01 -11.97
CA GLY A 74 1.06 -1.91 -12.67
C GLY A 74 -0.44 -2.01 -12.55
N GLU A 75 -1.14 -1.15 -13.27
CA GLU A 75 -2.58 -1.07 -13.21
C GLU A 75 -3.24 -2.45 -13.31
N GLY A 76 -4.08 -2.78 -12.32
CA GLY A 76 -4.81 -4.04 -12.28
C GLY A 76 -4.10 -5.19 -11.58
N ILE A 77 -2.85 -4.99 -11.16
CA ILE A 77 -2.12 -6.01 -10.40
C ILE A 77 -2.38 -5.81 -8.90
N VAL A 78 -2.53 -6.90 -8.18
CA VAL A 78 -2.71 -6.90 -6.72
C VAL A 78 -1.69 -7.85 -6.12
N VAL A 79 -0.98 -7.40 -5.08
CA VAL A 79 0.09 -8.19 -4.46
C VAL A 79 -0.12 -8.24 -2.95
N ARG A 80 0.00 -9.42 -2.35
CA ARG A 80 0.05 -9.58 -0.90
C ARG A 80 1.50 -9.81 -0.49
N VAL A 81 1.93 -9.16 0.58
CA VAL A 81 3.30 -9.27 1.09
C VAL A 81 3.27 -9.62 2.56
N ASP A 82 3.99 -10.68 2.94
CA ASP A 82 4.16 -11.05 4.35
C ASP A 82 5.07 -10.04 5.06
N PRO A 83 4.91 -9.90 6.39
CA PRO A 83 5.69 -8.92 7.16
C PRO A 83 7.21 -9.05 7.03
N GLU A 84 7.72 -10.27 6.95
CA GLU A 84 9.16 -10.53 6.93
C GLU A 84 9.81 -10.31 5.57
N VAL A 85 9.03 -10.14 4.52
CA VAL A 85 9.58 -9.90 3.18
C VAL A 85 10.05 -8.45 3.08
N THR A 86 11.34 -8.26 2.85
CA THR A 86 11.87 -6.93 2.53
C THR A 86 11.45 -6.59 1.11
N ARG A 87 10.81 -5.42 0.92
CA ARG A 87 10.31 -5.03 -0.39
C ARG A 87 10.63 -3.58 -0.66
N GLN A 88 10.72 -3.26 -1.94
CA GLN A 88 11.00 -1.91 -2.41
C GLN A 88 10.27 -1.67 -3.73
N PRO A 89 9.43 -0.64 -3.82
CA PRO A 89 8.80 -0.28 -5.08
C PRO A 89 9.75 0.53 -5.97
N VAL A 90 9.67 0.28 -7.28
CA VAL A 90 10.43 1.03 -8.27
C VAL A 90 9.47 1.42 -9.37
N ALA A 91 9.29 2.72 -9.59
CA ALA A 91 8.41 3.21 -10.64
C ALA A 91 9.06 3.11 -12.01
N GLY A 92 8.26 2.77 -13.01
CA GLY A 92 8.67 2.83 -14.41
C GLY A 92 8.53 4.23 -14.99
N ASP A 93 8.56 4.32 -16.30
CA ASP A 93 8.59 5.60 -17.02
C ASP A 93 7.33 6.44 -16.84
N GLU A 94 6.22 5.82 -16.48
CA GLU A 94 4.94 6.51 -16.29
C GLU A 94 4.60 6.77 -14.83
N GLY A 95 5.53 6.45 -13.93
CA GLY A 95 5.23 6.50 -12.51
C GLY A 95 4.44 5.27 -12.07
N LEU A 96 4.11 5.21 -10.78
CA LEU A 96 3.42 4.06 -10.21
C LEU A 96 2.57 4.52 -9.04
N GLN A 97 1.28 4.21 -9.08
CA GLN A 97 0.36 4.59 -8.01
C GLN A 97 -0.37 3.35 -7.48
N TRP A 98 -0.47 3.28 -6.16
CA TRP A 98 -1.13 2.12 -5.53
C TRP A 98 -1.70 2.49 -4.18
N VAL A 99 -2.67 1.67 -3.74
CA VAL A 99 -3.20 1.71 -2.39
C VAL A 99 -2.52 0.58 -1.61
N ALA A 100 -1.98 0.91 -0.44
CA ALA A 100 -1.42 -0.08 0.47
C ALA A 100 -2.35 -0.22 1.67
N ILE A 101 -2.74 -1.46 1.97
CA ILE A 101 -3.59 -1.78 3.10
C ILE A 101 -2.83 -2.77 3.97
N GLY A 102 -2.77 -2.50 5.28
CA GLY A 102 -2.02 -3.38 6.17
C GLY A 102 -2.69 -3.54 7.52
N ALA A 103 -2.50 -4.73 8.09
CA ALA A 103 -2.97 -5.03 9.44
C ALA A 103 -2.11 -6.15 10.02
N PRO A 104 -1.98 -6.21 11.36
CA PRO A 104 -1.23 -7.30 11.98
C PRO A 104 -1.84 -8.66 11.68
N LYS A 105 -1.00 -9.66 11.41
CA LYS A 105 -1.47 -11.02 11.11
C LYS A 105 -2.17 -11.67 12.29
N ASP A 106 -1.85 -11.24 13.50
CA ASP A 106 -2.51 -11.71 14.73
C ASP A 106 -3.75 -10.91 15.08
N GLY A 107 -4.24 -10.08 14.19
CA GLY A 107 -5.47 -9.32 14.35
C GLY A 107 -6.70 -10.20 14.32
N ARG A 108 -7.83 -9.61 14.70
CA ARG A 108 -9.07 -10.35 14.91
C ARG A 108 -10.08 -10.16 13.78
N TYR A 109 -9.60 -10.17 12.56
CA TYR A 109 -10.51 -10.09 11.44
C TYR A 109 -11.40 -11.34 11.39
N GLN A 110 -12.71 -11.13 11.28
CA GLN A 110 -13.66 -12.22 11.14
C GLN A 110 -14.42 -11.99 9.83
N PRO A 111 -14.10 -12.76 8.79
CA PRO A 111 -14.77 -12.57 7.52
C PRO A 111 -16.25 -12.95 7.59
N PRO A 112 -17.11 -12.22 6.88
CA PRO A 112 -18.50 -12.65 6.72
C PRO A 112 -18.55 -13.92 5.87
N SER A 113 -19.73 -14.58 5.85
CA SER A 113 -19.86 -15.87 5.16
C SER A 113 -19.53 -15.80 3.66
N TRP A 114 -19.69 -14.63 3.04
CA TRP A 114 -19.37 -14.43 1.61
C TRP A 114 -17.92 -14.03 1.37
N GLY A 115 -17.21 -13.72 2.39
CA GLY A 115 -15.82 -13.23 2.31
C GLY A 115 -14.79 -14.28 2.65
#